data_60c9d41f323306945ef97a393470d849
#
_entry.id   60c9d41f323306945ef97a393470d849
#
_cell.length_a   1.000
_cell.length_b   1.000
_cell.length_c   1.000
_cell.angle_alpha   90.00
_cell.angle_beta   90.00
_cell.angle_gamma   90.00
#
_symmetry.space_group_name_H-M   'P 1'
#
loop_
_entity.id
_entity.type
_entity.pdbx_description
1 polymer ?
#
loop_
_entity_poly.entity_id
_entity_poly.type
_entity_poly.pdbx_seq_one_letter_code
_entity_poly.pdbx_strand_id
1 'polypeptide(L)'
;MIEMAMHYKRILTIQDISCVGQCSMTVALPILSACGLETCILPTALLSTHTGGFGSPQVVHFDNALDGIRQHWQENRIAFDAILVGYLGSIPAVETAARILDTMLVPGGLAIVDPAMADHGKLYSGFDAAYAQAMGKLCRKADILLPNITEAALLSGQEYKTEWDDAYVRKLLDGMDHDTVVLTGAVCREGMTGVAVRAGESRFQYAHKRLEKNYHGTGDIFAAAFTGALMQQKTLEEAVKIAADFTCKCIENTAKAPAHWYGVKFETALPDLIRMLE
;
A
#
# COMPACT_ATOMS: atom_id res chain seq x y z
N MET A 1 -35.40 18.80 -1.01
CA MET A 1 -34.42 17.70 -0.91
C MET A 1 -33.26 18.25 -0.10
N ILE A 2 -33.02 17.73 1.08
CA ILE A 2 -31.81 18.06 1.86
C ILE A 2 -30.68 17.33 1.11
N GLU A 3 -29.82 18.07 0.44
CA GLU A 3 -28.54 17.56 -0.06
C GLU A 3 -27.80 17.01 1.15
N MET A 4 -27.73 15.67 1.28
CA MET A 4 -26.89 15.07 2.31
C MET A 4 -25.46 15.50 1.97
N ALA A 5 -24.92 16.45 2.75
CA ALA A 5 -23.53 16.84 2.64
C ALA A 5 -22.70 15.55 2.65
N MET A 6 -21.93 15.32 1.58
CA MET A 6 -21.04 14.16 1.53
C MET A 6 -20.15 14.21 2.78
N HIS A 7 -20.17 13.15 3.57
CA HIS A 7 -19.31 13.06 4.76
C HIS A 7 -17.86 13.21 4.31
N TYR A 8 -17.16 14.23 4.82
CA TYR A 8 -15.75 14.46 4.55
C TYR A 8 -14.93 13.36 5.25
N LYS A 9 -14.50 12.37 4.49
CA LYS A 9 -13.85 11.18 5.02
C LYS A 9 -12.45 11.48 5.49
N ARG A 10 -12.11 10.96 6.66
CA ARG A 10 -10.78 11.05 7.28
C ARG A 10 -10.08 9.70 7.16
N ILE A 11 -8.88 9.71 6.57
CA ILE A 11 -8.05 8.53 6.42
C ILE A 11 -6.73 8.70 7.18
N LEU A 12 -6.27 7.62 7.83
CA LEU A 12 -4.93 7.56 8.42
C LEU A 12 -4.01 6.75 7.51
N THR A 13 -2.81 7.26 7.23
CA THR A 13 -1.74 6.44 6.66
C THR A 13 -0.61 6.25 7.67
N ILE A 14 -0.16 5.00 7.88
CA ILE A 14 0.88 4.60 8.83
C ILE A 14 2.05 4.05 8.04
N GLN A 15 3.13 4.84 7.90
CA GLN A 15 4.30 4.51 7.08
C GLN A 15 5.53 5.30 7.55
N ASP A 16 6.73 4.99 7.01
CA ASP A 16 7.91 5.84 7.18
C ASP A 16 7.82 7.13 6.34
N ILE A 17 8.67 8.08 6.69
CA ILE A 17 8.95 9.26 5.86
C ILE A 17 10.37 9.14 5.29
N SER A 18 10.50 8.93 4.01
CA SER A 18 11.75 9.15 3.28
C SER A 18 11.85 10.60 2.83
N CYS A 19 12.80 11.37 3.40
CA CYS A 19 12.96 12.81 3.10
C CYS A 19 13.22 13.07 1.61
N VAL A 20 13.94 12.16 0.96
CA VAL A 20 14.19 12.16 -0.50
C VAL A 20 13.95 10.75 -1.02
N GLY A 21 13.20 10.58 -2.11
CA GLY A 21 13.06 9.28 -2.76
C GLY A 21 11.68 8.87 -3.28
N GLN A 22 10.63 9.62 -3.05
CA GLN A 22 9.27 9.36 -3.58
C GLN A 22 8.77 7.94 -3.29
N CYS A 23 8.63 7.60 -2.00
CA CYS A 23 8.04 6.36 -1.51
C CYS A 23 7.32 6.60 -0.18
N SER A 24 6.57 5.64 0.26
CA SER A 24 5.86 5.60 1.54
C SER A 24 5.01 6.87 1.78
N MET A 25 5.16 7.54 2.92
CA MET A 25 4.35 8.69 3.33
C MET A 25 4.37 9.85 2.33
N THR A 26 5.53 10.12 1.71
CA THR A 26 5.67 11.24 0.77
C THR A 26 4.94 11.00 -0.56
N VAL A 27 4.51 9.78 -0.81
CA VAL A 27 3.66 9.36 -1.93
C VAL A 27 2.21 9.23 -1.49
N ALA A 28 1.95 8.52 -0.39
CA ALA A 28 0.58 8.25 0.06
C ALA A 28 -0.19 9.52 0.44
N LEU A 29 0.42 10.42 1.21
CA LEU A 29 -0.21 11.66 1.65
C LEU A 29 -0.74 12.51 0.48
N PRO A 30 0.07 12.91 -0.51
CA PRO A 30 -0.42 13.74 -1.61
C PRO A 30 -1.44 13.03 -2.51
N ILE A 31 -1.30 11.73 -2.75
CA ILE A 31 -2.25 10.96 -3.57
C ILE A 31 -3.60 10.85 -2.88
N LEU A 32 -3.65 10.49 -1.60
CA LEU A 32 -4.90 10.40 -0.84
C LEU A 32 -5.58 11.78 -0.71
N SER A 33 -4.78 12.84 -0.50
CA SER A 33 -5.31 14.22 -0.49
C SER A 33 -5.87 14.64 -1.85
N ALA A 34 -5.23 14.26 -2.95
CA ALA A 34 -5.74 14.52 -4.31
C ALA A 34 -7.04 13.75 -4.61
N CYS A 35 -7.29 12.65 -3.89
CA CYS A 35 -8.58 11.95 -3.93
C CYS A 35 -9.68 12.66 -3.10
N GLY A 36 -9.43 13.85 -2.54
CA GLY A 36 -10.43 14.62 -1.78
C GLY A 36 -10.64 14.14 -0.35
N LEU A 37 -9.65 13.49 0.26
CA LEU A 37 -9.73 12.93 1.63
C LEU A 37 -8.95 13.79 2.63
N GLU A 38 -9.46 13.92 3.87
CA GLU A 38 -8.66 14.41 5.01
C GLU A 38 -7.61 13.35 5.36
N THR A 39 -6.37 13.55 4.89
CA THR A 39 -5.30 12.58 5.07
C THR A 39 -4.49 12.87 6.32
N CYS A 40 -4.67 12.05 7.36
CA CYS A 40 -3.88 12.05 8.58
C CYS A 40 -2.68 11.12 8.44
N ILE A 41 -1.61 11.40 9.17
CA ILE A 41 -0.36 10.63 9.09
C ILE A 41 0.10 10.15 10.47
N LEU A 42 0.67 8.94 10.51
CA LEU A 42 1.47 8.44 11.62
C LEU A 42 2.82 7.96 11.08
N PRO A 43 3.87 8.78 11.14
CA PRO A 43 5.19 8.37 10.71
C PRO A 43 5.80 7.37 11.71
N THR A 44 6.30 6.24 11.19
CA THR A 44 6.97 5.20 12.01
C THR A 44 8.46 5.41 12.11
N ALA A 45 9.06 5.98 11.07
CA ALA A 45 10.47 6.34 11.02
C ALA A 45 10.68 7.54 10.09
N LEU A 46 11.80 8.23 10.27
CA LEU A 46 12.31 9.24 9.36
C LEU A 46 13.63 8.75 8.76
N LEU A 47 13.68 8.67 7.44
CA LEU A 47 14.87 8.32 6.68
C LEU A 47 15.39 9.53 5.92
N SER A 48 16.71 9.74 5.92
CA SER A 48 17.30 10.84 5.14
C SER A 48 17.04 10.69 3.65
N THR A 49 17.04 9.46 3.16
CA THR A 49 16.67 9.10 1.79
C THR A 49 15.97 7.73 1.82
N HIS A 50 15.24 7.41 0.78
CA HIS A 50 14.81 6.05 0.48
C HIS A 50 16.03 5.08 0.40
N THR A 51 15.82 3.79 0.68
CA THR A 51 16.90 2.79 0.77
C THR A 51 17.44 2.33 -0.58
N GLY A 52 16.70 2.51 -1.67
CA GLY A 52 17.10 2.05 -3.01
C GLY A 52 17.99 3.02 -3.75
N GLY A 53 19.24 2.66 -3.96
CA GLY A 53 20.18 3.40 -4.79
C GLY A 53 20.93 4.57 -4.13
N PHE A 54 20.53 5.01 -2.93
CA PHE A 54 21.17 6.10 -2.18
C PHE A 54 22.21 5.63 -1.15
N GLY A 55 22.48 4.34 -1.07
CA GLY A 55 23.33 3.77 -0.04
C GLY A 55 22.61 3.57 1.29
N SER A 56 23.31 3.79 2.41
CA SER A 56 22.77 3.62 3.77
C SER A 56 22.22 4.94 4.29
N PRO A 57 20.89 5.12 4.40
CA PRO A 57 20.30 6.34 4.95
C PRO A 57 20.57 6.49 6.45
N GLN A 58 20.51 7.71 6.96
CA GLN A 58 20.31 7.96 8.37
C GLN A 58 18.85 7.64 8.70
N VAL A 59 18.61 6.88 9.77
CA VAL A 59 17.27 6.45 10.19
C VAL A 59 17.02 6.86 11.63
N VAL A 60 15.84 7.44 11.88
CA VAL A 60 15.31 7.72 13.21
C VAL A 60 13.98 7.00 13.35
N HIS A 61 13.90 6.03 14.24
CA HIS A 61 12.65 5.35 14.57
C HIS A 61 11.85 6.13 15.60
N PHE A 62 10.52 6.16 15.45
CA PHE A 62 9.61 6.84 16.37
C PHE A 62 8.94 5.87 17.36
N ASP A 63 9.45 4.65 17.52
CA ASP A 63 8.86 3.57 18.33
C ASP A 63 8.41 4.03 19.72
N ASN A 64 9.22 4.84 20.40
CA ASN A 64 8.91 5.36 21.74
C ASN A 64 7.77 6.40 21.77
N ALA A 65 7.41 6.98 20.63
CA ALA A 65 6.36 8.02 20.54
C ALA A 65 5.02 7.44 20.08
N LEU A 66 5.02 6.35 19.32
CA LEU A 66 3.83 5.85 18.62
C LEU A 66 2.67 5.54 19.55
N ASP A 67 2.93 4.87 20.67
CA ASP A 67 1.87 4.50 21.61
C ASP A 67 1.32 5.72 22.36
N GLY A 68 2.15 6.70 22.70
CA GLY A 68 1.73 7.96 23.27
C GLY A 68 0.83 8.77 22.32
N ILE A 69 1.15 8.80 21.03
CA ILE A 69 0.31 9.45 20.00
C ILE A 69 -1.04 8.73 19.93
N ARG A 70 -1.03 7.37 19.85
CA ARG A 70 -2.25 6.56 19.82
C ARG A 70 -3.15 6.84 21.04
N GLN A 71 -2.58 6.86 22.25
CA GLN A 71 -3.32 7.14 23.48
C GLN A 71 -3.95 8.52 23.47
N HIS A 72 -3.20 9.56 23.09
CA HIS A 72 -3.72 10.92 22.97
C HIS A 72 -4.87 11.00 21.97
N TRP A 73 -4.79 10.29 20.85
CA TRP A 73 -5.89 10.24 19.87
C TRP A 73 -7.13 9.55 20.45
N GLN A 74 -6.95 8.45 21.20
CA GLN A 74 -8.07 7.76 21.87
C GLN A 74 -8.76 8.68 22.92
N GLU A 75 -7.99 9.40 23.72
CA GLU A 75 -8.52 10.37 24.71
C GLU A 75 -9.35 11.46 24.03
N ASN A 76 -8.94 11.88 22.82
CA ASN A 76 -9.66 12.86 22.02
C ASN A 76 -10.73 12.25 21.10
N ARG A 77 -11.01 10.94 21.20
CA ARG A 77 -12.01 10.22 20.40
C ARG A 77 -11.80 10.37 18.88
N ILE A 78 -10.54 10.46 18.46
CA ILE A 78 -10.19 10.51 17.04
C ILE A 78 -10.41 9.11 16.44
N ALA A 79 -11.11 9.06 15.30
CA ALA A 79 -11.35 7.84 14.55
C ALA A 79 -11.25 8.12 13.04
N PHE A 80 -11.08 7.07 12.25
CA PHE A 80 -10.80 7.15 10.83
C PHE A 80 -11.78 6.29 10.02
N ASP A 81 -12.19 6.79 8.86
CA ASP A 81 -13.02 6.04 7.90
C ASP A 81 -12.23 4.94 7.20
N ALA A 82 -10.92 5.13 7.06
CA ALA A 82 -10.01 4.08 6.61
C ALA A 82 -8.60 4.26 7.21
N ILE A 83 -7.87 3.17 7.30
CA ILE A 83 -6.46 3.17 7.69
C ILE A 83 -5.67 2.40 6.62
N LEU A 84 -4.69 3.07 6.02
CA LEU A 84 -3.73 2.48 5.10
C LEU A 84 -2.40 2.27 5.82
N VAL A 85 -1.96 1.03 5.91
CA VAL A 85 -0.65 0.66 6.46
C VAL A 85 0.28 0.28 5.32
N GLY A 86 1.50 0.79 5.34
CA GLY A 86 2.58 0.41 4.42
C GLY A 86 3.85 0.03 5.19
N TYR A 87 5.02 0.53 4.79
CA TYR A 87 6.30 0.20 5.42
C TYR A 87 6.39 0.72 6.86
N LEU A 88 6.66 -0.17 7.82
CA LEU A 88 6.65 0.17 9.26
C LEU A 88 8.05 0.26 9.89
N GLY A 89 9.03 -0.47 9.37
CA GLY A 89 10.43 -0.38 9.76
C GLY A 89 10.83 -1.10 11.06
N SER A 90 9.89 -1.40 11.97
CA SER A 90 10.18 -2.05 13.25
C SER A 90 9.01 -2.90 13.77
N ILE A 91 9.29 -3.90 14.62
CA ILE A 91 8.26 -4.71 15.29
C ILE A 91 7.38 -3.86 16.22
N PRO A 92 7.91 -2.93 17.05
CA PRO A 92 7.05 -2.04 17.85
C PRO A 92 6.07 -1.21 17.01
N ALA A 93 6.49 -0.75 15.82
CA ALA A 93 5.59 -0.04 14.91
C ALA A 93 4.48 -0.97 14.37
N VAL A 94 4.80 -2.23 14.01
CA VAL A 94 3.82 -3.25 13.60
C VAL A 94 2.79 -3.50 14.71
N GLU A 95 3.25 -3.65 15.96
CA GLU A 95 2.35 -3.87 17.10
C GLU A 95 1.46 -2.66 17.38
N THR A 96 2.00 -1.43 17.24
CA THR A 96 1.20 -0.22 17.43
C THR A 96 0.18 -0.04 16.31
N ALA A 97 0.57 -0.30 15.05
CA ALA A 97 -0.37 -0.30 13.92
C ALA A 97 -1.52 -1.31 14.17
N ALA A 98 -1.21 -2.52 14.66
CA ALA A 98 -2.24 -3.51 14.99
C ALA A 98 -3.22 -3.00 16.05
N ARG A 99 -2.75 -2.33 17.11
CA ARG A 99 -3.61 -1.71 18.13
C ARG A 99 -4.47 -0.57 17.56
N ILE A 100 -3.92 0.20 16.62
CA ILE A 100 -4.65 1.29 15.94
C ILE A 100 -5.78 0.71 15.09
N LEU A 101 -5.54 -0.35 14.31
CA LEU A 101 -6.58 -1.02 13.53
C LEU A 101 -7.72 -1.53 14.41
N ASP A 102 -7.40 -2.07 15.60
CA ASP A 102 -8.42 -2.58 16.54
C ASP A 102 -9.29 -1.48 17.17
N THR A 103 -8.80 -0.24 17.26
CA THR A 103 -9.40 0.74 18.20
C THR A 103 -9.77 2.09 17.59
N MET A 104 -9.34 2.37 16.37
CA MET A 104 -9.45 3.71 15.81
C MET A 104 -10.21 3.79 14.48
N LEU A 105 -10.77 2.70 13.99
CA LEU A 105 -11.70 2.74 12.86
C LEU A 105 -13.11 3.12 13.33
N VAL A 106 -13.81 3.91 12.53
CA VAL A 106 -15.26 4.10 12.70
C VAL A 106 -16.00 2.79 12.42
N PRO A 107 -17.23 2.60 12.92
CA PRO A 107 -18.04 1.44 12.52
C PRO A 107 -18.18 1.35 11.00
N GLY A 108 -17.75 0.23 10.38
CA GLY A 108 -17.72 0.04 8.93
C GLY A 108 -16.53 0.72 8.22
N GLY A 109 -15.57 1.25 8.98
CA GLY A 109 -14.30 1.74 8.42
C GLY A 109 -13.44 0.61 7.88
N LEU A 110 -12.49 0.92 6.98
CA LEU A 110 -11.66 -0.06 6.28
C LEU A 110 -10.21 -0.07 6.77
N ALA A 111 -9.70 -1.26 7.11
CA ALA A 111 -8.29 -1.53 7.33
C ALA A 111 -7.65 -2.08 6.05
N ILE A 112 -6.72 -1.36 5.45
CA ILE A 112 -6.00 -1.75 4.24
C ILE A 112 -4.52 -1.89 4.58
N VAL A 113 -3.94 -3.05 4.34
CA VAL A 113 -2.53 -3.33 4.67
C VAL A 113 -1.77 -3.73 3.41
N ASP A 114 -0.80 -2.91 3.05
CA ASP A 114 0.31 -3.28 2.18
C ASP A 114 1.41 -3.85 3.08
N PRO A 115 1.68 -5.17 3.05
CA PRO A 115 2.63 -5.80 3.97
C PRO A 115 4.09 -5.56 3.57
N ALA A 116 4.44 -4.34 3.21
CA ALA A 116 5.73 -3.90 2.67
C ALA A 116 6.93 -4.42 3.50
N MET A 117 7.35 -5.67 3.25
CA MET A 117 8.42 -6.35 3.99
C MET A 117 9.41 -7.10 3.10
N ALA A 118 9.06 -7.37 1.83
CA ALA A 118 9.86 -8.25 0.98
C ALA A 118 9.64 -7.97 -0.50
N ASP A 119 10.65 -8.22 -1.33
CA ASP A 119 10.53 -8.20 -2.78
C ASP A 119 11.61 -9.12 -3.41
N HIS A 120 11.36 -9.58 -4.65
CA HIS A 120 12.27 -10.46 -5.39
C HIS A 120 12.73 -11.71 -4.59
N GLY A 121 11.83 -12.30 -3.80
CA GLY A 121 12.08 -13.50 -3.00
C GLY A 121 12.87 -13.27 -1.73
N LYS A 122 13.08 -12.02 -1.28
CA LYS A 122 13.90 -11.68 -0.12
C LYS A 122 13.20 -10.64 0.75
N LEU A 123 13.36 -10.79 2.07
CA LEU A 123 13.01 -9.72 3.01
C LEU A 123 13.88 -8.49 2.74
N TYR A 124 13.32 -7.30 3.00
CA TYR A 124 14.08 -6.06 2.94
C TYR A 124 15.22 -6.06 3.95
N SER A 125 16.25 -5.27 3.67
CA SER A 125 17.42 -5.14 4.54
C SER A 125 16.99 -4.72 5.95
N GLY A 126 17.47 -5.46 6.96
CA GLY A 126 17.16 -5.22 8.36
C GLY A 126 15.92 -5.99 8.87
N PHE A 127 15.17 -6.68 8.01
CA PHE A 127 14.07 -7.53 8.43
C PHE A 127 14.48 -9.00 8.52
N ASP A 128 13.84 -9.70 9.45
CA ASP A 128 14.03 -11.13 9.73
C ASP A 128 12.71 -11.89 9.81
N ALA A 129 12.78 -13.17 10.15
CA ALA A 129 11.60 -14.01 10.31
C ALA A 129 10.66 -13.53 11.42
N ALA A 130 11.17 -12.89 12.47
CA ALA A 130 10.36 -12.34 13.55
C ALA A 130 9.53 -11.15 13.06
N TYR A 131 10.13 -10.28 12.24
CA TYR A 131 9.39 -9.19 11.58
C TYR A 131 8.29 -9.72 10.65
N ALA A 132 8.60 -10.69 9.79
CA ALA A 132 7.62 -11.31 8.90
C ALA A 132 6.47 -11.96 9.67
N GLN A 133 6.76 -12.61 10.83
CA GLN A 133 5.72 -13.17 11.70
C GLN A 133 4.85 -12.08 12.34
N ALA A 134 5.44 -10.97 12.79
CA ALA A 134 4.70 -9.83 13.34
C ALA A 134 3.81 -9.21 12.27
N MET A 135 4.33 -8.98 11.05
CA MET A 135 3.56 -8.49 9.91
C MET A 135 2.41 -9.43 9.54
N GLY A 136 2.62 -10.74 9.54
CA GLY A 136 1.55 -11.72 9.32
C GLY A 136 0.43 -11.64 10.38
N LYS A 137 0.74 -11.28 11.64
CA LYS A 137 -0.28 -11.03 12.68
C LYS A 137 -1.06 -9.74 12.40
N LEU A 138 -0.40 -8.68 11.94
CA LEU A 138 -1.04 -7.43 11.52
C LEU A 138 -1.96 -7.66 10.33
N CYS A 139 -1.50 -8.38 9.31
CA CYS A 139 -2.28 -8.70 8.11
C CYS A 139 -3.65 -9.33 8.44
N ARG A 140 -3.72 -10.21 9.45
CA ARG A 140 -5.00 -10.83 9.87
C ARG A 140 -6.04 -9.86 10.42
N LYS A 141 -5.66 -8.60 10.69
CA LYS A 141 -6.58 -7.54 11.16
C LYS A 141 -7.08 -6.63 10.03
N ALA A 142 -6.53 -6.80 8.83
CA ALA A 142 -6.94 -6.01 7.68
C ALA A 142 -8.27 -6.51 7.10
N ASP A 143 -9.00 -5.63 6.43
CA ASP A 143 -10.12 -5.98 5.56
C ASP A 143 -9.61 -6.30 4.15
N ILE A 144 -8.55 -5.63 3.72
CA ILE A 144 -7.95 -5.79 2.40
C ILE A 144 -6.43 -5.88 2.52
N LEU A 145 -5.83 -6.88 1.87
CA LEU A 145 -4.38 -7.02 1.73
C LEU A 145 -3.92 -6.65 0.32
N LEU A 146 -2.78 -5.95 0.23
CA LEU A 146 -2.16 -5.52 -1.03
C LEU A 146 -0.74 -6.11 -1.21
N PRO A 147 -0.52 -7.43 -1.09
CA PRO A 147 0.81 -8.00 -1.20
C PRO A 147 1.33 -8.00 -2.64
N ASN A 148 2.66 -8.01 -2.77
CA ASN A 148 3.33 -8.48 -3.98
C ASN A 148 3.50 -10.02 -3.97
N ILE A 149 4.05 -10.60 -5.04
CA ILE A 149 4.26 -12.07 -5.16
C ILE A 149 5.14 -12.63 -4.04
N THR A 150 6.17 -11.91 -3.63
CA THR A 150 7.10 -12.35 -2.57
C THR A 150 6.39 -12.38 -1.21
N GLU A 151 5.68 -11.35 -0.90
CA GLU A 151 4.92 -11.20 0.33
C GLU A 151 3.78 -12.21 0.40
N ALA A 152 3.07 -12.42 -0.72
CA ALA A 152 2.04 -13.44 -0.81
C ALA A 152 2.60 -14.85 -0.60
N ALA A 153 3.80 -15.16 -1.12
CA ALA A 153 4.47 -16.43 -0.87
C ALA A 153 4.80 -16.62 0.61
N LEU A 154 5.34 -15.59 1.28
CA LEU A 154 5.63 -15.60 2.71
C LEU A 154 4.35 -15.77 3.56
N LEU A 155 3.30 -15.00 3.27
CA LEU A 155 2.05 -15.01 4.02
C LEU A 155 1.24 -16.30 3.83
N SER A 156 1.31 -16.91 2.63
CA SER A 156 0.64 -18.18 2.32
C SER A 156 1.46 -19.42 2.68
N GLY A 157 2.71 -19.25 3.13
CA GLY A 157 3.64 -20.36 3.41
C GLY A 157 4.05 -21.14 2.16
N GLN A 158 3.97 -20.52 0.98
CA GLN A 158 4.42 -21.12 -0.29
C GLN A 158 5.86 -20.76 -0.58
N GLU A 159 6.56 -21.63 -1.31
CA GLU A 159 7.88 -21.31 -1.81
C GLU A 159 7.79 -20.22 -2.90
N TYR A 160 8.65 -19.19 -2.80
CA TYR A 160 8.74 -18.15 -3.81
C TYR A 160 9.26 -18.72 -5.14
N LYS A 161 8.67 -18.29 -6.25
CA LYS A 161 9.12 -18.60 -7.59
C LYS A 161 9.52 -17.33 -8.33
N THR A 162 10.58 -17.41 -9.14
CA THR A 162 11.03 -16.33 -10.03
C THR A 162 10.17 -16.22 -11.29
N GLU A 163 9.54 -17.32 -11.69
CA GLU A 163 8.58 -17.41 -12.79
C GLU A 163 7.32 -18.09 -12.26
N TRP A 164 6.16 -17.59 -12.64
CA TRP A 164 4.87 -18.11 -12.16
C TRP A 164 3.81 -18.11 -13.26
N ASP A 165 2.85 -18.97 -13.08
CA ASP A 165 1.65 -19.12 -13.89
C ASP A 165 0.37 -18.80 -13.10
N ASP A 166 -0.77 -18.81 -13.76
CA ASP A 166 -2.06 -18.57 -13.12
C ASP A 166 -2.40 -19.61 -12.03
N ALA A 167 -1.87 -20.82 -12.11
CA ALA A 167 -2.09 -21.86 -11.09
C ALA A 167 -1.34 -21.52 -9.80
N TYR A 168 -0.10 -21.03 -9.93
CA TYR A 168 0.69 -20.57 -8.78
C TYR A 168 0.04 -19.31 -8.14
N VAL A 169 -0.40 -18.34 -8.94
CA VAL A 169 -1.11 -17.15 -8.46
C VAL A 169 -2.36 -17.55 -7.66
N ARG A 170 -3.16 -18.48 -8.18
CA ARG A 170 -4.31 -19.03 -7.44
C ARG A 170 -3.90 -19.66 -6.13
N LYS A 171 -2.83 -20.48 -6.14
CA LYS A 171 -2.33 -21.13 -4.92
C LYS A 171 -1.88 -20.11 -3.86
N LEU A 172 -1.26 -19.00 -4.26
CA LEU A 172 -0.93 -17.90 -3.34
C LEU A 172 -2.21 -17.28 -2.75
N LEU A 173 -3.15 -16.89 -3.60
CA LEU A 173 -4.41 -16.28 -3.16
C LEU A 173 -5.20 -17.20 -2.23
N ASP A 174 -5.30 -18.49 -2.55
CA ASP A 174 -6.06 -19.47 -1.74
C ASP A 174 -5.35 -19.84 -0.43
N GLY A 175 -4.03 -19.74 -0.40
CA GLY A 175 -3.21 -20.01 0.79
C GLY A 175 -3.21 -18.89 1.83
N MET A 176 -3.67 -17.69 1.49
CA MET A 176 -3.81 -16.61 2.47
C MET A 176 -5.15 -16.70 3.20
N ASP A 177 -5.09 -16.77 4.53
CA ASP A 177 -6.26 -16.74 5.42
C ASP A 177 -6.80 -15.30 5.50
N HIS A 178 -7.45 -14.84 4.41
CA HIS A 178 -7.96 -13.50 4.29
C HIS A 178 -9.03 -13.40 3.20
N ASP A 179 -10.11 -12.64 3.43
CA ASP A 179 -11.25 -12.57 2.50
C ASP A 179 -10.95 -11.77 1.23
N THR A 180 -10.30 -10.61 1.35
CA THR A 180 -9.99 -9.77 0.20
C THR A 180 -8.49 -9.56 0.04
N VAL A 181 -7.95 -10.08 -1.05
CA VAL A 181 -6.54 -9.96 -1.43
C VAL A 181 -6.40 -9.38 -2.82
N VAL A 182 -5.63 -8.34 -2.97
CA VAL A 182 -5.30 -7.65 -4.21
C VAL A 182 -3.81 -7.87 -4.48
N LEU A 183 -3.47 -8.95 -5.15
CA LEU A 183 -2.10 -9.39 -5.41
C LEU A 183 -1.51 -8.64 -6.59
N THR A 184 -0.51 -7.80 -6.33
CA THR A 184 0.15 -6.99 -7.35
C THR A 184 1.25 -7.76 -8.10
N GLY A 185 1.51 -7.39 -9.36
CA GLY A 185 2.49 -8.05 -10.21
C GLY A 185 2.11 -9.48 -10.61
N ALA A 186 0.86 -9.89 -10.44
CA ALA A 186 0.43 -11.27 -10.51
C ALA A 186 0.07 -11.79 -11.91
N VAL A 187 -0.18 -10.89 -12.88
CA VAL A 187 -0.52 -11.32 -14.24
C VAL A 187 0.75 -11.65 -15.02
N CYS A 188 0.84 -12.89 -15.48
CA CYS A 188 2.01 -13.40 -16.21
C CYS A 188 1.60 -13.77 -17.65
N ARG A 189 1.53 -12.77 -18.52
CA ARG A 189 1.35 -12.92 -19.97
C ARG A 189 2.48 -12.18 -20.66
N GLU A 190 2.91 -12.65 -21.84
CA GLU A 190 3.99 -12.02 -22.59
C GLU A 190 3.73 -10.52 -22.79
N GLY A 191 4.67 -9.68 -22.38
CA GLY A 191 4.57 -8.22 -22.45
C GLY A 191 3.55 -7.57 -21.51
N MET A 192 2.90 -8.34 -20.63
CA MET A 192 1.88 -7.85 -19.69
C MET A 192 2.31 -8.05 -18.24
N THR A 193 1.71 -7.27 -17.37
CA THR A 193 1.70 -7.46 -15.91
C THR A 193 0.33 -7.02 -15.39
N GLY A 194 0.08 -7.11 -14.11
CA GLY A 194 -1.20 -6.66 -13.56
C GLY A 194 -1.48 -7.21 -12.18
N VAL A 195 -2.74 -7.17 -11.83
CA VAL A 195 -3.27 -7.46 -10.50
C VAL A 195 -4.21 -8.65 -10.57
N ALA A 196 -4.09 -9.58 -9.63
CA ALA A 196 -5.04 -10.66 -9.43
C ALA A 196 -5.76 -10.46 -8.09
N VAL A 197 -7.07 -10.57 -8.10
CA VAL A 197 -7.91 -10.29 -6.93
C VAL A 197 -8.72 -11.52 -6.54
N ARG A 198 -8.77 -11.77 -5.22
CA ARG A 198 -9.77 -12.62 -4.58
C ARG A 198 -10.55 -11.78 -3.57
N ALA A 199 -11.89 -11.84 -3.66
CA ALA A 199 -12.79 -11.20 -2.71
C ALA A 199 -13.93 -12.19 -2.40
N GLY A 200 -13.83 -12.87 -1.27
CA GLY A 200 -14.67 -14.05 -0.97
C GLY A 200 -14.53 -15.11 -2.07
N GLU A 201 -15.66 -15.48 -2.68
CA GLU A 201 -15.71 -16.43 -3.79
C GLU A 201 -15.38 -15.80 -5.16
N SER A 202 -15.43 -14.47 -5.26
CA SER A 202 -15.15 -13.75 -6.52
C SER A 202 -13.66 -13.68 -6.81
N ARG A 203 -13.32 -13.83 -8.09
CA ARG A 203 -11.95 -13.68 -8.59
C ARG A 203 -11.95 -12.94 -9.91
N PHE A 204 -11.03 -12.00 -10.05
CA PHE A 204 -10.78 -11.33 -11.33
C PHE A 204 -9.31 -10.92 -11.46
N GLN A 205 -8.91 -10.56 -12.67
CA GLN A 205 -7.58 -10.04 -12.97
C GLN A 205 -7.71 -8.76 -13.78
N TYR A 206 -6.85 -7.80 -13.51
CA TYR A 206 -6.66 -6.63 -14.34
C TYR A 206 -5.25 -6.62 -14.90
N ALA A 207 -5.12 -6.70 -16.23
CA ALA A 207 -3.86 -6.77 -16.93
C ALA A 207 -3.57 -5.47 -17.69
N HIS A 208 -2.32 -5.04 -17.65
CA HIS A 208 -1.83 -3.91 -18.42
C HIS A 208 -0.46 -4.21 -19.03
N LYS A 209 -0.02 -3.40 -19.99
CA LYS A 209 1.30 -3.55 -20.60
C LYS A 209 2.40 -3.41 -19.54
N ARG A 210 3.35 -4.36 -19.53
CA ARG A 210 4.57 -4.26 -18.73
C ARG A 210 5.44 -3.14 -19.26
N LEU A 211 5.82 -2.22 -18.38
CA LEU A 211 6.77 -1.16 -18.71
C LEU A 211 8.19 -1.66 -18.35
N GLU A 212 9.16 -1.35 -19.23
CA GLU A 212 10.51 -1.96 -19.18
C GLU A 212 11.31 -1.59 -17.92
N LYS A 213 11.01 -0.44 -17.31
CA LYS A 213 11.71 0.05 -16.12
C LYS A 213 10.90 -0.21 -14.85
N ASN A 214 11.55 -0.86 -13.88
CA ASN A 214 11.06 -0.92 -12.51
C ASN A 214 11.50 0.33 -11.75
N TYR A 215 10.57 0.95 -11.03
CA TYR A 215 10.82 2.10 -10.17
C TYR A 215 10.37 1.77 -8.74
N HIS A 216 11.09 2.32 -7.77
CA HIS A 216 10.67 2.27 -6.37
C HIS A 216 9.42 3.14 -6.15
N GLY A 217 8.59 2.79 -5.16
CA GLY A 217 7.39 3.55 -4.79
C GLY A 217 6.14 3.26 -5.65
N THR A 218 6.21 2.35 -6.62
CA THR A 218 5.05 1.97 -7.42
C THR A 218 3.98 1.24 -6.61
N GLY A 219 4.37 0.45 -5.60
CA GLY A 219 3.47 -0.18 -4.63
C GLY A 219 2.72 0.88 -3.82
N ASP A 220 3.44 1.87 -3.28
CA ASP A 220 2.85 2.97 -2.52
C ASP A 220 1.85 3.80 -3.35
N ILE A 221 2.20 4.07 -4.63
CA ILE A 221 1.30 4.77 -5.57
C ILE A 221 0.02 3.96 -5.78
N PHE A 222 0.17 2.66 -6.05
CA PHE A 222 -0.97 1.75 -6.24
C PHE A 222 -1.84 1.70 -4.98
N ALA A 223 -1.24 1.44 -3.81
CA ALA A 223 -1.96 1.33 -2.55
C ALA A 223 -2.73 2.61 -2.19
N ALA A 224 -2.10 3.78 -2.37
CA ALA A 224 -2.74 5.07 -2.10
C ALA A 224 -3.88 5.38 -3.07
N ALA A 225 -3.68 5.18 -4.39
CA ALA A 225 -4.71 5.42 -5.40
C ALA A 225 -5.89 4.43 -5.25
N PHE A 226 -5.61 3.16 -4.97
CA PHE A 226 -6.60 2.13 -4.69
C PHE A 226 -7.46 2.50 -3.48
N THR A 227 -6.81 2.84 -2.37
CA THR A 227 -7.49 3.26 -1.14
C THR A 227 -8.33 4.51 -1.39
N GLY A 228 -7.77 5.51 -2.09
CA GLY A 228 -8.48 6.73 -2.46
C GLY A 228 -9.73 6.46 -3.28
N ALA A 229 -9.64 5.57 -4.29
CA ALA A 229 -10.77 5.20 -5.14
C ALA A 229 -11.87 4.49 -4.34
N LEU A 230 -11.53 3.55 -3.45
CA LEU A 230 -12.52 2.91 -2.56
C LEU A 230 -13.22 3.93 -1.66
N MET A 231 -12.48 4.89 -1.12
CA MET A 231 -13.06 5.95 -0.28
C MET A 231 -13.97 6.89 -1.08
N GLN A 232 -13.76 7.02 -2.38
CA GLN A 232 -14.65 7.69 -3.33
C GLN A 232 -15.78 6.78 -3.86
N GLN A 233 -16.07 5.67 -3.15
CA GLN A 233 -17.16 4.74 -3.43
C GLN A 233 -17.07 4.02 -4.78
N LYS A 234 -15.89 3.93 -5.37
CA LYS A 234 -15.67 3.07 -6.53
C LYS A 234 -15.74 1.61 -6.10
N THR A 235 -16.25 0.75 -6.97
CA THR A 235 -16.24 -0.71 -6.74
C THR A 235 -14.81 -1.23 -6.63
N LEU A 236 -14.64 -2.43 -6.10
CA LEU A 236 -13.31 -3.06 -5.98
C LEU A 236 -12.61 -3.18 -7.36
N GLU A 237 -13.35 -3.54 -8.41
CA GLU A 237 -12.82 -3.64 -9.77
C GLU A 237 -12.40 -2.28 -10.33
N GLU A 238 -13.23 -1.25 -10.14
CA GLU A 238 -12.89 0.12 -10.55
C GLU A 238 -11.68 0.66 -9.79
N ALA A 239 -11.61 0.42 -8.48
CA ALA A 239 -10.48 0.87 -7.66
C ALA A 239 -9.16 0.21 -8.10
N VAL A 240 -9.16 -1.10 -8.39
CA VAL A 240 -8.00 -1.80 -8.95
C VAL A 240 -7.60 -1.23 -10.31
N LYS A 241 -8.57 -0.99 -11.20
CA LYS A 241 -8.32 -0.40 -12.52
C LYS A 241 -7.73 0.99 -12.41
N ILE A 242 -8.34 1.87 -11.61
CA ILE A 242 -7.86 3.25 -11.41
C ILE A 242 -6.43 3.25 -10.85
N ALA A 243 -6.17 2.44 -9.83
CA ALA A 243 -4.84 2.36 -9.22
C ALA A 243 -3.78 1.85 -10.20
N ALA A 244 -4.09 0.80 -10.97
CA ALA A 244 -3.17 0.25 -11.96
C ALA A 244 -2.91 1.23 -13.10
N ASP A 245 -3.96 1.84 -13.69
CA ASP A 245 -3.84 2.80 -14.78
C ASP A 245 -3.09 4.06 -14.34
N PHE A 246 -3.37 4.57 -13.15
CA PHE A 246 -2.65 5.71 -12.58
C PHE A 246 -1.17 5.39 -12.36
N THR A 247 -0.85 4.22 -11.79
CA THR A 247 0.54 3.78 -11.59
C THR A 247 1.27 3.68 -12.92
N CYS A 248 0.66 3.09 -13.96
CA CYS A 248 1.23 3.03 -15.30
C CYS A 248 1.50 4.43 -15.86
N LYS A 249 0.55 5.36 -15.70
CA LYS A 249 0.70 6.74 -16.14
C LYS A 249 1.87 7.44 -15.46
N CYS A 250 2.03 7.23 -14.17
CA CYS A 250 3.17 7.75 -13.40
C CYS A 250 4.52 7.23 -13.95
N ILE A 251 4.61 5.91 -14.22
CA ILE A 251 5.80 5.28 -14.79
C ILE A 251 6.09 5.84 -16.20
N GLU A 252 5.08 5.94 -17.06
CA GLU A 252 5.22 6.51 -18.41
C GLU A 252 5.73 7.96 -18.38
N ASN A 253 5.21 8.78 -17.47
CA ASN A 253 5.68 10.16 -17.31
C ASN A 253 7.12 10.22 -16.81
N THR A 254 7.50 9.30 -15.92
CA THR A 254 8.88 9.20 -15.41
C THR A 254 9.85 8.75 -16.49
N ALA A 255 9.46 7.81 -17.34
CA ALA A 255 10.28 7.31 -18.44
C ALA A 255 10.68 8.40 -19.45
N LYS A 256 9.91 9.48 -19.57
CA LYS A 256 10.23 10.65 -20.39
C LYS A 256 11.37 11.51 -19.83
N ALA A 257 11.82 11.23 -18.60
CA ALA A 257 12.89 11.95 -17.92
C ALA A 257 14.02 10.98 -17.53
N PRO A 258 14.87 10.54 -18.47
CA PRO A 258 15.86 9.48 -18.24
C PRO A 258 16.90 9.81 -17.16
N ALA A 259 17.12 11.09 -16.86
CA ALA A 259 17.97 11.52 -15.77
C ALA A 259 17.36 11.30 -14.36
N HIS A 260 16.03 11.10 -14.28
CA HIS A 260 15.36 10.78 -13.04
C HIS A 260 15.46 9.27 -12.77
N TRP A 261 16.28 8.89 -11.80
CA TRP A 261 16.64 7.50 -11.55
C TRP A 261 16.00 6.92 -10.25
N TYR A 262 15.44 7.75 -9.40
CA TYR A 262 14.84 7.36 -8.13
C TYR A 262 13.34 7.71 -8.09
N GLY A 263 12.54 6.78 -7.57
CA GLY A 263 11.09 6.99 -7.42
C GLY A 263 10.36 7.25 -8.75
N VAL A 264 9.11 7.63 -8.64
CA VAL A 264 8.21 7.85 -9.77
C VAL A 264 7.64 9.27 -9.70
N LYS A 265 7.64 9.99 -10.80
CA LYS A 265 7.09 11.37 -10.93
C LYS A 265 5.56 11.35 -10.92
N PHE A 266 4.97 10.89 -9.82
CA PHE A 266 3.50 10.76 -9.68
C PHE A 266 2.80 12.12 -9.69
N GLU A 267 3.47 13.18 -9.24
CA GLU A 267 2.91 14.53 -9.17
C GLU A 267 2.44 15.00 -10.55
N THR A 268 3.13 14.57 -11.59
CA THR A 268 2.79 14.94 -12.98
C THR A 268 1.55 14.23 -13.51
N ALA A 269 1.07 13.21 -12.81
CA ALA A 269 -0.11 12.42 -13.16
C ALA A 269 -1.31 12.65 -12.21
N LEU A 270 -1.16 13.43 -11.13
CA LEU A 270 -2.26 13.71 -10.20
C LEU A 270 -3.53 14.27 -10.88
N PRO A 271 -3.44 15.16 -11.89
CA PRO A 271 -4.62 15.58 -12.63
C PRO A 271 -5.34 14.44 -13.37
N ASP A 272 -4.60 13.39 -13.78
CA ASP A 272 -5.20 12.21 -14.42
C ASP A 272 -5.96 11.39 -13.37
N LEU A 273 -5.40 11.19 -12.16
CA LEU A 273 -6.07 10.50 -11.06
C LEU A 273 -7.40 11.17 -10.69
N ILE A 274 -7.40 12.51 -10.54
CA ILE A 274 -8.62 13.26 -10.23
C ILE A 274 -9.71 13.00 -11.28
N ARG A 275 -9.36 13.05 -12.57
CA ARG A 275 -10.31 12.73 -13.66
C ARG A 275 -10.79 11.28 -13.66
N MET A 276 -9.96 10.32 -13.25
CA MET A 276 -10.36 8.91 -13.14
C MET A 276 -11.35 8.68 -11.99
N LEU A 277 -11.38 9.56 -11.00
CA LEU A 277 -12.29 9.48 -9.86
C LEU A 277 -13.66 10.15 -10.14
N GLU A 278 -13.75 11.04 -11.10
CA GLU A 278 -15.01 11.64 -11.59
C GLU A 278 -15.87 10.59 -12.31
#